data_6de7a9bf4401d28880187bc4d56d8ee5
#
_entry.id   6de7a9bf4401d28880187bc4d56d8ee5
#
_cell.length_a   1.000
_cell.length_b   1.000
_cell.length_c   1.000
_cell.angle_alpha   90.00
_cell.angle_beta   90.00
_cell.angle_gamma   90.00
#
_symmetry.space_group_name_H-M   'P 1'
#
loop_
_entity.id
_entity.type
_entity.pdbx_description
1 polymer ?
#
loop_
_entity_poly.entity_id
_entity_poly.type
_entity_poly.pdbx_seq_one_letter_code
_entity_poly.pdbx_strand_id
1 'polypeptide(L)'
;MSLYKEYRPKTLDEMMGNEKTLEAIKTHFAQDPKRISHCHIFSGPSGTGKTTIARIIATEILHADPTFGIHEINTSNNRGIDTAREIIDQMKSLPLKGTAVVYIVDEAHGMTNDAKRAFLKPTEDMPNHVYFFFCTTNLTQFLKGDEGKALATRSTQWKMEPLNARQLGKLVLRTAEAEKFNLDDKVLSSIIDVADGSPRAAMVALEKVMAQPDDISAQLKILEGGLEEDPNTLEFCRAVTAGKPSWKQISEILKDMKGRVDSETVRRGVLGYCTSIMLKNGSDRICRVMEEFAVNTYDTSFAGLVLAAWRSMK
;
A
#
# COMPACT_ATOMS: atom_id res chain seq x y z
N MET A 1 -11.88 -6.54 -16.89
CA MET A 1 -11.78 -6.20 -15.45
C MET A 1 -10.30 -6.17 -15.14
N SER A 2 -9.77 -5.31 -14.27
CA SER A 2 -8.31 -5.30 -14.05
C SER A 2 -7.87 -6.53 -13.23
N LEU A 3 -6.71 -7.12 -13.58
CA LEU A 3 -6.18 -8.34 -12.97
C LEU A 3 -6.13 -8.27 -11.45
N TYR A 4 -5.72 -7.11 -10.87
CA TYR A 4 -5.63 -6.97 -9.42
C TYR A 4 -6.98 -7.05 -8.69
N LYS A 5 -8.11 -6.87 -9.39
CA LYS A 5 -9.46 -7.05 -8.85
C LYS A 5 -9.94 -8.47 -9.02
N GLU A 6 -9.66 -9.07 -10.18
CA GLU A 6 -10.10 -10.40 -10.55
C GLU A 6 -9.39 -11.48 -9.73
N TYR A 7 -8.07 -11.36 -9.60
CA TYR A 7 -7.22 -12.27 -8.82
C TYR A 7 -7.06 -11.86 -7.36
N ARG A 8 -7.95 -11.00 -6.86
CA ARG A 8 -7.94 -10.62 -5.45
C ARG A 8 -8.30 -11.82 -4.57
N PRO A 9 -7.47 -12.19 -3.57
CA PRO A 9 -7.77 -13.27 -2.65
C PRO A 9 -9.15 -13.11 -2.00
N LYS A 10 -9.88 -14.22 -1.91
CA LYS A 10 -11.22 -14.30 -1.29
C LYS A 10 -11.19 -15.02 0.04
N THR A 11 -10.15 -15.82 0.30
CA THR A 11 -9.93 -16.55 1.54
C THR A 11 -8.55 -16.26 2.12
N LEU A 12 -8.37 -16.53 3.43
CA LEU A 12 -7.06 -16.39 4.07
C LEU A 12 -6.01 -17.33 3.46
N ASP A 13 -6.41 -18.50 2.98
CA ASP A 13 -5.50 -19.49 2.39
C ASP A 13 -5.02 -19.08 0.98
N GLU A 14 -5.77 -18.24 0.29
CA GLU A 14 -5.37 -17.66 -0.99
C GLU A 14 -4.38 -16.50 -0.83
N MET A 15 -4.28 -15.94 0.38
CA MET A 15 -3.33 -14.85 0.67
C MET A 15 -1.89 -15.37 0.55
N MET A 16 -1.05 -14.63 -0.14
CA MET A 16 0.36 -14.96 -0.29
C MET A 16 1.22 -14.10 0.64
N GLY A 17 2.18 -14.74 1.30
CA GLY A 17 3.05 -14.08 2.28
C GLY A 17 2.35 -13.74 3.57
N ASN A 18 3.07 -13.07 4.46
CA ASN A 18 2.56 -12.67 5.79
C ASN A 18 2.08 -13.86 6.65
N GLU A 19 2.64 -15.06 6.46
CA GLU A 19 2.19 -16.32 7.06
C GLU A 19 2.02 -16.21 8.58
N LYS A 20 2.98 -15.57 9.26
CA LYS A 20 2.92 -15.37 10.72
C LYS A 20 1.74 -14.49 11.14
N THR A 21 1.49 -13.41 10.39
CA THR A 21 0.37 -12.51 10.65
C THR A 21 -0.96 -13.20 10.36
N LEU A 22 -1.05 -13.97 9.27
CA LEU A 22 -2.25 -14.73 8.92
C LEU A 22 -2.58 -15.80 9.96
N GLU A 23 -1.58 -16.54 10.45
CA GLU A 23 -1.75 -17.54 11.51
C GLU A 23 -2.18 -16.90 12.84
N ALA A 24 -1.57 -15.77 13.19
CA ALA A 24 -1.96 -15.02 14.38
C ALA A 24 -3.39 -14.49 14.30
N ILE A 25 -3.83 -14.04 13.11
CA ILE A 25 -5.22 -13.65 12.86
C ILE A 25 -6.17 -14.84 13.00
N LYS A 26 -5.86 -15.98 12.37
CA LYS A 26 -6.66 -17.22 12.52
C LYS A 26 -6.79 -17.61 14.00
N THR A 27 -5.69 -17.61 14.73
CA THR A 27 -5.66 -17.93 16.17
C THR A 27 -6.49 -16.91 16.99
N HIS A 28 -6.39 -15.62 16.67
CA HIS A 28 -7.14 -14.58 17.38
C HIS A 28 -8.64 -14.74 17.20
N PHE A 29 -9.10 -14.95 15.97
CA PHE A 29 -10.53 -15.10 15.67
C PHE A 29 -11.10 -16.49 16.01
N ALA A 30 -10.26 -17.49 16.29
CA ALA A 30 -10.68 -18.78 16.81
C ALA A 30 -10.98 -18.81 18.31
N GLN A 31 -10.74 -17.69 19.03
CA GLN A 31 -11.02 -17.56 20.45
C GLN A 31 -12.53 -17.42 20.72
N ASP A 32 -12.90 -17.49 22.01
CA ASP A 32 -14.26 -17.15 22.44
C ASP A 32 -14.66 -15.75 21.89
N PRO A 33 -15.82 -15.60 21.20
CA PRO A 33 -16.26 -14.32 20.65
C PRO A 33 -16.24 -13.16 21.66
N LYS A 34 -16.45 -13.44 22.94
CA LYS A 34 -16.39 -12.43 24.02
C LYS A 34 -14.96 -11.90 24.28
N ARG A 35 -13.92 -12.57 23.78
CA ARG A 35 -12.51 -12.20 23.95
C ARG A 35 -11.90 -11.60 22.69
N ILE A 36 -12.63 -11.63 21.59
CA ILE A 36 -12.18 -11.07 20.32
C ILE A 36 -12.30 -9.54 20.38
N SER A 37 -11.23 -8.84 20.08
CA SER A 37 -11.30 -7.39 19.90
C SER A 37 -12.23 -7.05 18.75
N HIS A 38 -13.06 -6.04 18.94
CA HIS A 38 -13.95 -5.52 17.89
C HIS A 38 -13.28 -4.45 17.04
N CYS A 39 -12.09 -3.97 17.45
CA CYS A 39 -11.31 -2.97 16.73
C CYS A 39 -9.97 -3.55 16.29
N HIS A 40 -9.66 -3.40 15.03
CA HIS A 40 -8.41 -3.87 14.45
C HIS A 40 -7.75 -2.78 13.60
N ILE A 41 -6.42 -2.69 13.67
CA ILE A 41 -5.61 -1.80 12.83
C ILE A 41 -4.73 -2.66 11.95
N PHE A 42 -4.90 -2.53 10.63
CA PHE A 42 -4.03 -3.15 9.63
C PHE A 42 -3.08 -2.09 9.09
N SER A 43 -1.80 -2.22 9.36
CA SER A 43 -0.75 -1.28 8.95
C SER A 43 0.22 -1.93 7.95
N GLY A 44 0.81 -1.13 7.07
CA GLY A 44 1.82 -1.60 6.11
C GLY A 44 1.79 -0.81 4.80
N PRO A 45 2.77 -0.99 3.92
CA PRO A 45 2.88 -0.26 2.65
C PRO A 45 1.66 -0.41 1.75
N SER A 46 1.53 0.48 0.77
CA SER A 46 0.44 0.43 -0.20
C SER A 46 0.48 -0.87 -1.01
N GLY A 47 -0.70 -1.44 -1.31
CA GLY A 47 -0.81 -2.64 -2.14
C GLY A 47 -0.44 -3.96 -1.47
N THR A 48 -0.11 -4.00 -0.16
CA THR A 48 0.25 -5.22 0.58
C THR A 48 -0.95 -6.07 1.02
N GLY A 49 -2.17 -5.67 0.71
CA GLY A 49 -3.39 -6.47 0.98
C GLY A 49 -4.15 -6.13 2.26
N LYS A 50 -3.91 -4.98 2.92
CA LYS A 50 -4.63 -4.55 4.14
C LYS A 50 -6.15 -4.59 4.01
N THR A 51 -6.69 -3.91 3.01
CA THR A 51 -8.14 -3.87 2.76
C THR A 51 -8.66 -5.23 2.27
N THR A 52 -7.80 -6.03 1.62
CA THR A 52 -8.15 -7.40 1.20
C THR A 52 -8.34 -8.31 2.40
N ILE A 53 -7.38 -8.34 3.33
CA ILE A 53 -7.50 -9.17 4.53
C ILE A 53 -8.65 -8.73 5.43
N ALA A 54 -8.90 -7.41 5.55
CA ALA A 54 -10.05 -6.88 6.26
C ALA A 54 -11.38 -7.41 5.68
N ARG A 55 -11.53 -7.43 4.36
CA ARG A 55 -12.70 -8.01 3.69
C ARG A 55 -12.82 -9.52 3.90
N ILE A 56 -11.71 -10.25 3.79
CA ILE A 56 -11.70 -11.70 4.00
C ILE A 56 -12.16 -12.03 5.42
N ILE A 57 -11.61 -11.35 6.44
CA ILE A 57 -12.03 -11.54 7.82
C ILE A 57 -13.53 -11.25 7.98
N ALA A 58 -14.00 -10.15 7.39
CA ALA A 58 -15.41 -9.78 7.45
C ALA A 58 -16.31 -10.85 6.85
N THR A 59 -15.97 -11.39 5.68
CA THR A 59 -16.84 -12.37 4.96
C THR A 59 -16.65 -13.80 5.45
N GLU A 60 -15.40 -14.27 5.57
CA GLU A 60 -15.07 -15.67 5.83
C GLU A 60 -15.19 -16.02 7.32
N ILE A 61 -14.78 -15.12 8.20
CA ILE A 61 -14.71 -15.39 9.64
C ILE A 61 -15.92 -14.81 10.39
N LEU A 62 -16.26 -13.55 10.13
CA LEU A 62 -17.33 -12.85 10.81
C LEU A 62 -18.70 -13.03 10.14
N HIS A 63 -18.73 -13.68 8.97
CA HIS A 63 -19.93 -13.96 8.18
C HIS A 63 -20.79 -12.70 7.94
N ALA A 64 -20.12 -11.55 7.73
CA ALA A 64 -20.79 -10.32 7.31
C ALA A 64 -21.28 -10.46 5.87
N ASP A 65 -22.50 -10.00 5.59
CA ASP A 65 -23.01 -9.98 4.22
C ASP A 65 -22.21 -8.99 3.36
N PRO A 66 -21.68 -9.38 2.19
CA PRO A 66 -20.85 -8.50 1.37
C PRO A 66 -21.55 -7.21 0.92
N THR A 67 -22.89 -7.22 0.84
CA THR A 67 -23.67 -6.09 0.33
C THR A 67 -24.20 -5.21 1.46
N PHE A 68 -24.64 -5.82 2.58
CA PHE A 68 -25.34 -5.12 3.66
C PHE A 68 -24.54 -5.08 4.96
N GLY A 69 -23.56 -5.95 5.14
CA GLY A 69 -22.78 -6.06 6.37
C GLY A 69 -21.37 -5.46 6.28
N ILE A 70 -20.88 -5.06 5.09
CA ILE A 70 -19.55 -4.48 4.92
C ILE A 70 -19.66 -3.07 4.40
N HIS A 71 -19.23 -2.09 5.21
CA HIS A 71 -19.22 -0.68 4.87
C HIS A 71 -17.79 -0.17 4.73
N GLU A 72 -17.38 0.20 3.50
CA GLU A 72 -16.06 0.73 3.24
C GLU A 72 -16.07 2.25 3.16
N ILE A 73 -15.26 2.88 3.98
CA ILE A 73 -15.12 4.32 4.10
C ILE A 73 -13.70 4.71 3.74
N ASN A 74 -13.53 5.48 2.67
CA ASN A 74 -12.24 6.05 2.33
C ASN A 74 -12.10 7.43 2.95
N THR A 75 -11.13 7.60 3.85
CA THR A 75 -10.92 8.88 4.56
C THR A 75 -10.37 9.99 3.66
N SER A 76 -9.93 9.71 2.44
CA SER A 76 -9.55 10.73 1.48
C SER A 76 -10.73 11.66 1.15
N ASN A 77 -11.96 11.12 1.12
CA ASN A 77 -13.19 11.85 0.85
C ASN A 77 -14.03 12.12 2.10
N ASN A 78 -13.94 11.24 3.10
CA ASN A 78 -14.83 11.18 4.27
C ASN A 78 -14.02 11.13 5.58
N ARG A 79 -13.29 12.19 5.90
CA ARG A 79 -12.32 12.23 7.03
C ARG A 79 -12.83 12.92 8.31
N GLY A 80 -14.03 13.53 8.25
CA GLY A 80 -14.55 14.42 9.29
C GLY A 80 -15.35 13.73 10.40
N ILE A 81 -15.68 14.51 11.43
CA ILE A 81 -16.45 14.08 12.58
C ILE A 81 -17.89 13.67 12.19
N ASP A 82 -18.47 14.29 11.16
CA ASP A 82 -19.84 14.01 10.76
C ASP A 82 -19.98 12.59 10.19
N THR A 83 -19.03 12.16 9.34
CA THR A 83 -18.95 10.77 8.89
C THR A 83 -18.79 9.80 10.06
N ALA A 84 -17.94 10.13 11.05
CA ALA A 84 -17.78 9.29 12.23
C ALA A 84 -19.10 9.16 13.02
N ARG A 85 -19.85 10.24 13.19
CA ARG A 85 -21.16 10.24 13.86
C ARG A 85 -22.21 9.42 13.12
N GLU A 86 -22.30 9.55 11.80
CA GLU A 86 -23.18 8.75 10.96
C GLU A 86 -22.91 7.24 11.13
N ILE A 87 -21.63 6.84 11.12
CA ILE A 87 -21.22 5.45 11.35
C ILE A 87 -21.66 4.99 12.76
N ILE A 88 -21.44 5.80 13.79
CA ILE A 88 -21.78 5.50 15.18
C ILE A 88 -23.30 5.36 15.36
N ASP A 89 -24.08 6.13 14.65
CA ASP A 89 -25.54 6.00 14.70
C ASP A 89 -26.04 4.74 13.97
N GLN A 90 -25.42 4.39 12.84
CA GLN A 90 -25.74 3.18 12.07
C GLN A 90 -25.36 1.89 12.82
N MET A 91 -24.25 1.87 13.60
CA MET A 91 -23.79 0.67 14.32
C MET A 91 -24.78 0.14 15.37
N LYS A 92 -25.76 0.95 15.76
CA LYS A 92 -26.81 0.54 16.71
C LYS A 92 -27.83 -0.44 16.10
N SER A 93 -27.88 -0.48 14.78
CA SER A 93 -28.82 -1.34 14.05
C SER A 93 -28.27 -2.76 13.91
N LEU A 94 -29.13 -3.75 14.04
CA LEU A 94 -28.77 -5.15 13.76
C LEU A 94 -28.51 -5.35 12.27
N PRO A 95 -27.62 -6.29 11.89
CA PRO A 95 -27.38 -6.60 10.49
C PRO A 95 -28.65 -7.10 9.79
N LEU A 96 -28.93 -6.59 8.61
CA LEU A 96 -30.07 -7.05 7.79
C LEU A 96 -29.86 -8.48 7.30
N LYS A 97 -28.63 -8.87 7.05
CA LYS A 97 -28.17 -10.21 6.64
C LYS A 97 -26.80 -10.49 7.24
N GLY A 98 -26.47 -11.77 7.39
CA GLY A 98 -25.23 -12.19 8.04
C GLY A 98 -25.29 -12.07 9.56
N THR A 99 -24.14 -12.21 10.22
CA THR A 99 -24.01 -12.21 11.68
C THR A 99 -23.28 -10.98 12.21
N ALA A 100 -22.59 -10.23 11.34
CA ALA A 100 -21.79 -9.07 11.71
C ALA A 100 -21.98 -7.89 10.76
N VAL A 101 -21.69 -6.70 11.27
CA VAL A 101 -21.50 -5.45 10.51
C VAL A 101 -20.07 -5.01 10.68
N VAL A 102 -19.35 -4.86 9.58
CA VAL A 102 -17.92 -4.50 9.57
C VAL A 102 -17.72 -3.17 8.86
N TYR A 103 -17.15 -2.21 9.56
CA TYR A 103 -16.75 -0.92 9.01
C TYR A 103 -15.25 -0.96 8.68
N ILE A 104 -14.90 -0.92 7.39
CA ILE A 104 -13.53 -0.86 6.93
C ILE A 104 -13.20 0.60 6.62
N VAL A 105 -12.37 1.21 7.46
CA VAL A 105 -11.91 2.59 7.29
C VAL A 105 -10.56 2.56 6.58
N ASP A 106 -10.59 2.78 5.27
CA ASP A 106 -9.35 2.77 4.45
C ASP A 106 -8.65 4.13 4.50
N GLU A 107 -7.31 4.10 4.42
CA GLU A 107 -6.41 5.24 4.62
C GLU A 107 -6.67 5.98 5.96
N ALA A 108 -6.92 5.22 7.02
CA ALA A 108 -7.37 5.72 8.33
C ALA A 108 -6.46 6.82 8.94
N HIS A 109 -5.20 6.95 8.48
CA HIS A 109 -4.33 8.07 8.85
C HIS A 109 -4.85 9.44 8.38
N GLY A 110 -5.78 9.47 7.43
CA GLY A 110 -6.45 10.69 6.98
C GLY A 110 -7.55 11.20 7.91
N MET A 111 -7.96 10.42 8.91
CA MET A 111 -8.98 10.84 9.90
C MET A 111 -8.53 12.05 10.70
N THR A 112 -9.46 13.01 10.91
CA THR A 112 -9.22 14.12 11.84
C THR A 112 -9.18 13.63 13.29
N ASN A 113 -8.54 14.39 14.19
CA ASN A 113 -8.51 14.03 15.61
C ASN A 113 -9.92 14.01 16.21
N ASP A 114 -10.82 14.89 15.77
CA ASP A 114 -12.21 14.90 16.22
C ASP A 114 -12.98 13.65 15.77
N ALA A 115 -12.72 13.16 14.54
CA ALA A 115 -13.27 11.89 14.09
C ALA A 115 -12.74 10.71 14.92
N LYS A 116 -11.43 10.66 15.19
CA LYS A 116 -10.84 9.63 16.07
C LYS A 116 -11.43 9.68 17.48
N ARG A 117 -11.59 10.91 18.04
CA ARG A 117 -12.20 11.12 19.37
C ARG A 117 -13.64 10.60 19.42
N ALA A 118 -14.41 10.80 18.36
CA ALA A 118 -15.80 10.31 18.29
C ALA A 118 -15.86 8.78 18.43
N PHE A 119 -14.89 8.04 17.92
CA PHE A 119 -14.84 6.58 18.04
C PHE A 119 -14.43 6.05 19.42
N LEU A 120 -13.79 6.87 20.29
CA LEU A 120 -13.23 6.38 21.56
C LEU A 120 -14.31 5.75 22.46
N LYS A 121 -15.44 6.44 22.66
CA LYS A 121 -16.52 5.92 23.49
C LYS A 121 -17.21 4.70 22.87
N PRO A 122 -17.61 4.72 21.59
CA PRO A 122 -18.16 3.55 20.92
C PRO A 122 -17.27 2.31 20.96
N THR A 123 -15.93 2.48 20.92
CA THR A 123 -14.99 1.35 20.97
C THR A 123 -14.87 0.71 22.36
N GLU A 124 -15.38 1.33 23.42
CA GLU A 124 -15.46 0.75 24.76
C GLU A 124 -16.72 -0.12 24.94
N ASP A 125 -17.86 0.33 24.40
CA ASP A 125 -19.18 -0.30 24.55
C ASP A 125 -19.74 -0.69 23.15
N MET A 126 -19.02 -1.54 22.43
CA MET A 126 -19.40 -1.92 21.08
C MET A 126 -20.45 -3.05 21.08
N PRO A 127 -21.48 -2.97 20.22
CA PRO A 127 -22.40 -4.09 20.03
C PRO A 127 -21.63 -5.34 19.54
N ASN A 128 -22.01 -6.52 20.02
CA ASN A 128 -21.32 -7.78 19.70
C ASN A 128 -21.25 -8.13 18.22
N HIS A 129 -22.10 -7.53 17.40
CA HIS A 129 -22.14 -7.76 15.95
C HIS A 129 -21.36 -6.73 15.15
N VAL A 130 -20.72 -5.72 15.76
CA VAL A 130 -20.04 -4.62 15.08
C VAL A 130 -18.54 -4.74 15.21
N TYR A 131 -17.81 -4.54 14.09
CA TYR A 131 -16.36 -4.54 14.04
C TYR A 131 -15.84 -3.34 13.26
N PHE A 132 -14.73 -2.76 13.73
CA PHE A 132 -14.01 -1.68 13.05
C PHE A 132 -12.62 -2.14 12.60
N PHE A 133 -12.35 -1.99 11.31
CA PHE A 133 -11.07 -2.33 10.68
C PHE A 133 -10.45 -1.07 10.10
N PHE A 134 -9.44 -0.55 10.78
CA PHE A 134 -8.69 0.63 10.33
C PHE A 134 -7.50 0.19 9.49
N CYS A 135 -7.52 0.46 8.19
CA CYS A 135 -6.43 0.19 7.28
C CYS A 135 -5.60 1.46 7.07
N THR A 136 -4.29 1.38 7.26
CA THR A 136 -3.41 2.55 7.12
C THR A 136 -2.07 2.22 6.48
N THR A 137 -1.60 3.10 5.61
CA THR A 137 -0.24 3.06 5.06
C THR A 137 0.75 3.83 5.94
N ASN A 138 0.27 4.70 6.83
CA ASN A 138 1.09 5.49 7.73
C ASN A 138 0.59 5.37 9.18
N LEU A 139 1.10 4.36 9.90
CA LEU A 139 0.73 4.11 11.29
C LEU A 139 1.15 5.27 12.19
N THR A 140 2.32 5.87 11.96
CA THR A 140 2.82 6.99 12.78
C THR A 140 1.88 8.19 12.70
N GLN A 141 1.36 8.50 11.51
CA GLN A 141 0.38 9.57 11.34
C GLN A 141 -0.97 9.21 11.97
N PHE A 142 -1.42 7.95 11.86
CA PHE A 142 -2.65 7.49 12.51
C PHE A 142 -2.56 7.64 14.04
N LEU A 143 -1.40 7.31 14.64
CA LEU A 143 -1.13 7.40 16.07
C LEU A 143 -0.86 8.84 16.56
N LYS A 144 -0.78 9.81 15.66
CA LYS A 144 -0.52 11.21 16.03
C LYS A 144 -1.67 11.76 16.86
N GLY A 145 -1.31 12.40 18.00
CA GLY A 145 -2.27 12.91 18.98
C GLY A 145 -2.67 11.86 20.02
N ASP A 146 -3.32 12.30 21.08
CA ASP A 146 -3.75 11.40 22.17
C ASP A 146 -4.93 10.53 21.73
N GLU A 147 -5.78 11.01 20.84
CA GLU A 147 -6.92 10.28 20.28
C GLU A 147 -6.47 9.07 19.44
N GLY A 148 -5.42 9.25 18.62
CA GLY A 148 -4.86 8.16 17.82
C GLY A 148 -4.25 7.06 18.68
N LYS A 149 -3.50 7.44 19.72
CA LYS A 149 -2.93 6.51 20.70
C LYS A 149 -4.04 5.79 21.49
N ALA A 150 -5.04 6.53 21.96
CA ALA A 150 -6.16 5.99 22.72
C ALA A 150 -6.99 4.98 21.89
N LEU A 151 -7.21 5.24 20.60
CA LEU A 151 -7.87 4.31 19.70
C LEU A 151 -7.02 3.06 19.45
N ALA A 152 -5.70 3.22 19.32
CA ALA A 152 -4.79 2.11 19.12
C ALA A 152 -4.67 1.18 20.35
N THR A 153 -4.77 1.70 21.58
CA THR A 153 -4.77 0.86 22.80
C THR A 153 -6.04 0.02 22.94
N ARG A 154 -7.10 0.37 22.24
CA ARG A 154 -8.37 -0.37 22.19
C ARG A 154 -8.46 -1.30 20.98
N SER A 155 -7.42 -1.34 20.15
CA SER A 155 -7.41 -2.08 18.90
C SER A 155 -6.31 -3.12 18.88
N THR A 156 -6.59 -4.28 18.29
CA THR A 156 -5.54 -5.25 17.95
C THR A 156 -4.83 -4.80 16.67
N GLN A 157 -3.50 -4.80 16.70
CA GLN A 157 -2.69 -4.30 15.59
C GLN A 157 -2.09 -5.45 14.78
N TRP A 158 -2.21 -5.37 13.46
CA TRP A 158 -1.68 -6.30 12.49
C TRP A 158 -0.77 -5.58 11.50
N LYS A 159 0.46 -6.08 11.36
CA LYS A 159 1.40 -5.53 10.39
C LYS A 159 1.40 -6.40 9.14
N MET A 160 1.18 -5.76 7.98
CA MET A 160 1.29 -6.37 6.66
C MET A 160 2.62 -5.97 6.04
N GLU A 161 3.43 -6.96 5.69
CA GLU A 161 4.73 -6.74 5.08
C GLU A 161 4.67 -6.90 3.56
N PRO A 162 5.56 -6.23 2.80
CA PRO A 162 5.72 -6.49 1.37
C PRO A 162 6.06 -7.95 1.09
N LEU A 163 5.64 -8.45 -0.05
CA LEU A 163 6.05 -9.78 -0.51
C LEU A 163 7.52 -9.77 -0.92
N ASN A 164 8.24 -10.85 -0.65
CA ASN A 164 9.57 -11.02 -1.20
C ASN A 164 9.52 -11.39 -2.69
N ALA A 165 10.66 -11.29 -3.39
CA ALA A 165 10.76 -11.56 -4.83
C ALA A 165 10.23 -12.96 -5.22
N ARG A 166 10.48 -13.99 -4.39
CA ARG A 166 10.00 -15.36 -4.65
C ARG A 166 8.47 -15.44 -4.56
N GLN A 167 7.88 -14.78 -3.58
CA GLN A 167 6.42 -14.75 -3.38
C GLN A 167 5.73 -13.97 -4.51
N LEU A 168 6.30 -12.81 -4.90
CA LEU A 168 5.81 -12.04 -6.06
C LEU A 168 5.91 -12.84 -7.35
N GLY A 169 7.06 -13.49 -7.60
CA GLY A 169 7.25 -14.34 -8.77
C GLY A 169 6.21 -15.45 -8.86
N LYS A 170 5.91 -16.14 -7.74
CA LYS A 170 4.85 -17.16 -7.70
C LYS A 170 3.47 -16.58 -8.01
N LEU A 171 3.16 -15.38 -7.48
CA LEU A 171 1.89 -14.73 -7.74
C LEU A 171 1.73 -14.38 -9.22
N VAL A 172 2.75 -13.77 -9.81
CA VAL A 172 2.76 -13.35 -11.23
C VAL A 172 2.64 -14.55 -12.15
N LEU A 173 3.46 -15.61 -11.93
CA LEU A 173 3.44 -16.82 -12.74
C LEU A 173 2.07 -17.52 -12.68
N ARG A 174 1.51 -17.71 -11.47
CA ARG A 174 0.18 -18.30 -11.30
C ARG A 174 -0.90 -17.54 -12.06
N THR A 175 -0.81 -16.20 -12.05
CA THR A 175 -1.78 -15.37 -12.77
C THR A 175 -1.56 -15.43 -14.28
N ALA A 176 -0.32 -15.36 -14.76
CA ALA A 176 0.01 -15.47 -16.18
C ALA A 176 -0.43 -16.84 -16.76
N GLU A 177 -0.23 -17.94 -16.01
CA GLU A 177 -0.72 -19.26 -16.39
C GLU A 177 -2.25 -19.33 -16.49
N ALA A 178 -2.96 -18.74 -15.53
CA ALA A 178 -4.43 -18.68 -15.55
C ALA A 178 -4.96 -17.89 -16.75
N GLU A 179 -4.26 -16.82 -17.14
CA GLU A 179 -4.54 -16.01 -18.33
C GLU A 179 -3.99 -16.63 -19.63
N LYS A 180 -3.34 -17.79 -19.55
CA LYS A 180 -2.68 -18.47 -20.69
C LYS A 180 -1.65 -17.61 -21.40
N PHE A 181 -0.99 -16.74 -20.64
CA PHE A 181 0.03 -15.83 -21.11
C PHE A 181 1.43 -16.43 -20.88
N ASN A 182 2.23 -16.55 -21.95
CA ASN A 182 3.60 -17.02 -21.85
C ASN A 182 4.51 -15.86 -21.44
N LEU A 183 4.98 -15.88 -20.19
CA LEU A 183 5.79 -14.81 -19.61
C LEU A 183 7.27 -15.17 -19.68
N ASP A 184 8.06 -14.31 -20.33
CA ASP A 184 9.53 -14.44 -20.38
C ASP A 184 10.15 -14.15 -19.00
N ASP A 185 11.23 -14.89 -18.64
CA ASP A 185 11.90 -14.75 -17.35
C ASP A 185 12.47 -13.36 -17.09
N LYS A 186 12.93 -12.65 -18.13
CA LYS A 186 13.45 -11.28 -18.02
C LYS A 186 12.32 -10.31 -17.70
N VAL A 187 11.18 -10.50 -18.33
CA VAL A 187 9.99 -9.69 -18.08
C VAL A 187 9.45 -9.96 -16.67
N LEU A 188 9.42 -11.23 -16.25
CA LEU A 188 9.07 -11.61 -14.88
C LEU A 188 9.98 -10.91 -13.86
N SER A 189 11.30 -10.93 -14.06
CA SER A 189 12.25 -10.24 -13.18
C SER A 189 11.97 -8.73 -13.12
N SER A 190 11.71 -8.10 -14.27
CA SER A 190 11.39 -6.68 -14.33
C SER A 190 10.07 -6.34 -13.65
N ILE A 191 9.04 -7.20 -13.77
CA ILE A 191 7.77 -7.02 -13.03
C ILE A 191 8.02 -7.08 -11.52
N ILE A 192 8.83 -8.02 -11.03
CA ILE A 192 9.16 -8.17 -9.62
C ILE A 192 9.88 -6.92 -9.10
N ASP A 193 10.84 -6.40 -9.84
CA ASP A 193 11.62 -5.21 -9.48
C ASP A 193 10.73 -3.96 -9.41
N VAL A 194 9.87 -3.74 -10.42
CA VAL A 194 8.94 -2.60 -10.46
C VAL A 194 7.88 -2.70 -9.37
N ALA A 195 7.44 -3.91 -9.03
CA ALA A 195 6.41 -4.13 -8.02
C ALA A 195 6.88 -3.88 -6.58
N ASP A 196 8.19 -4.03 -6.30
CA ASP A 196 8.81 -3.76 -4.98
C ASP A 196 7.99 -4.29 -3.80
N GLY A 197 7.62 -5.55 -3.84
CA GLY A 197 6.88 -6.20 -2.78
C GLY A 197 5.37 -5.96 -2.77
N SER A 198 4.82 -5.17 -3.71
CA SER A 198 3.39 -4.88 -3.81
C SER A 198 2.67 -5.84 -4.76
N PRO A 199 1.79 -6.76 -4.26
CA PRO A 199 0.96 -7.59 -5.12
C PRO A 199 0.13 -6.80 -6.14
N ARG A 200 -0.41 -5.65 -5.73
CA ARG A 200 -1.20 -4.79 -6.61
C ARG A 200 -0.37 -4.25 -7.77
N ALA A 201 0.84 -3.74 -7.47
CA ALA A 201 1.73 -3.22 -8.50
C ALA A 201 2.17 -4.33 -9.46
N ALA A 202 2.46 -5.54 -8.96
CA ALA A 202 2.80 -6.70 -9.78
C ALA A 202 1.67 -7.06 -10.76
N MET A 203 0.42 -7.07 -10.30
CA MET A 203 -0.73 -7.36 -11.17
C MET A 203 -0.97 -6.27 -12.22
N VAL A 204 -0.80 -5.00 -11.85
CA VAL A 204 -0.90 -3.88 -12.81
C VAL A 204 0.24 -3.95 -13.84
N ALA A 205 1.46 -4.28 -13.41
CA ALA A 205 2.59 -4.46 -14.31
C ALA A 205 2.37 -5.63 -15.29
N LEU A 206 1.88 -6.77 -14.79
CA LEU A 206 1.53 -7.92 -15.62
C LEU A 206 0.44 -7.55 -16.64
N GLU A 207 -0.61 -6.86 -16.24
CA GLU A 207 -1.69 -6.40 -17.14
C GLU A 207 -1.15 -5.52 -18.27
N LYS A 208 -0.23 -4.60 -17.97
CA LYS A 208 0.44 -3.77 -18.99
C LYS A 208 1.27 -4.60 -19.96
N VAL A 209 2.01 -5.60 -19.47
CA VAL A 209 2.82 -6.51 -20.29
C VAL A 209 1.96 -7.36 -21.21
N MET A 210 0.84 -7.87 -20.72
CA MET A 210 -0.10 -8.67 -21.52
C MET A 210 -0.74 -7.90 -22.67
N ALA A 211 -0.76 -6.57 -22.61
CA ALA A 211 -1.21 -5.73 -23.72
C ALA A 211 -0.23 -5.75 -24.93
N GLN A 212 0.98 -6.30 -24.77
CA GLN A 212 2.01 -6.42 -25.81
C GLN A 212 2.55 -7.86 -25.87
N PRO A 213 1.73 -8.85 -26.29
CA PRO A 213 2.04 -10.26 -26.07
C PRO A 213 3.25 -10.80 -26.83
N ASP A 214 3.60 -10.22 -27.98
CA ASP A 214 4.57 -10.78 -28.91
C ASP A 214 5.91 -10.04 -28.95
N ASP A 215 6.12 -8.99 -28.12
CA ASP A 215 7.33 -8.16 -28.15
C ASP A 215 7.92 -7.95 -26.75
N ILE A 216 8.87 -8.80 -26.39
CA ILE A 216 9.61 -8.70 -25.11
C ILE A 216 10.26 -7.32 -24.94
N SER A 217 10.77 -6.71 -26.02
CA SER A 217 11.40 -5.39 -25.94
C SER A 217 10.39 -4.30 -25.61
N ALA A 218 9.19 -4.36 -26.20
CA ALA A 218 8.08 -3.46 -25.88
C ALA A 218 7.58 -3.69 -24.46
N GLN A 219 7.49 -4.96 -24.01
CA GLN A 219 7.10 -5.30 -22.64
C GLN A 219 8.06 -4.71 -21.60
N LEU A 220 9.38 -4.83 -21.82
CA LEU A 220 10.38 -4.25 -20.92
C LEU A 220 10.32 -2.71 -20.94
N LYS A 221 10.17 -2.08 -22.10
CA LYS A 221 10.01 -0.63 -22.22
C LYS A 221 8.79 -0.12 -21.47
N ILE A 222 7.64 -0.82 -21.53
CA ILE A 222 6.43 -0.44 -20.78
C ILE A 222 6.66 -0.51 -19.26
N LEU A 223 7.44 -1.47 -18.79
CA LEU A 223 7.79 -1.59 -17.37
C LEU A 223 8.80 -0.50 -16.94
N GLU A 224 9.75 -0.18 -17.82
CA GLU A 224 10.70 0.93 -17.62
C GLU A 224 10.03 2.30 -17.78
N GLY A 225 9.00 2.39 -18.63
CA GLY A 225 8.31 3.63 -19.04
C GLY A 225 7.46 4.30 -17.96
N GLY A 226 7.35 3.71 -16.78
CA GLY A 226 6.87 4.44 -15.60
C GLY A 226 7.77 5.63 -15.21
N LEU A 227 8.98 5.70 -15.80
CA LEU A 227 9.94 6.80 -15.68
C LEU A 227 9.81 7.84 -16.80
N GLU A 228 9.31 7.42 -17.98
CA GLU A 228 9.18 8.30 -19.17
C GLU A 228 7.85 9.07 -19.21
N GLU A 229 6.84 8.67 -18.42
CA GLU A 229 5.52 9.32 -18.40
C GLU A 229 5.54 10.72 -17.74
N ASP A 230 6.55 11.03 -16.91
CA ASP A 230 6.73 12.38 -16.38
C ASP A 230 8.10 12.95 -16.76
N PRO A 231 8.12 13.92 -17.70
CA PRO A 231 9.35 14.61 -18.11
C PRO A 231 10.16 15.17 -16.94
N ASN A 232 9.49 15.58 -15.87
CA ASN A 232 10.12 16.14 -14.68
C ASN A 232 10.89 15.07 -13.88
N THR A 233 10.41 13.81 -13.85
CA THR A 233 11.10 12.72 -13.18
C THR A 233 12.43 12.40 -13.87
N LEU A 234 12.46 12.35 -15.19
CA LEU A 234 13.70 12.13 -15.94
C LEU A 234 14.67 13.32 -15.80
N GLU A 235 14.15 14.55 -15.83
CA GLU A 235 14.94 15.77 -15.61
C GLU A 235 15.51 15.76 -14.19
N PHE A 236 14.74 15.37 -13.20
CA PHE A 236 15.18 15.23 -11.81
C PHE A 236 16.30 14.18 -11.69
N CYS A 237 16.16 13.00 -12.31
CA CYS A 237 17.21 11.97 -12.32
C CYS A 237 18.52 12.52 -12.91
N ARG A 238 18.45 13.21 -14.04
CA ARG A 238 19.61 13.84 -14.69
C ARG A 238 20.24 14.91 -13.80
N ALA A 239 19.42 15.77 -13.15
CA ALA A 239 19.90 16.82 -12.29
C ALA A 239 20.62 16.31 -11.03
N VAL A 240 20.08 15.26 -10.40
CA VAL A 240 20.66 14.65 -9.18
C VAL A 240 21.94 13.88 -9.49
N THR A 241 22.03 13.23 -10.65
CA THR A 241 23.22 12.46 -11.08
C THR A 241 24.28 13.30 -11.76
N ALA A 242 24.03 14.57 -12.05
CA ALA A 242 24.98 15.47 -12.68
C ALA A 242 26.32 15.56 -11.93
N GLY A 243 27.44 15.71 -12.61
CA GLY A 243 28.76 15.84 -12.00
C GLY A 243 28.90 17.05 -11.07
N LYS A 244 28.16 18.13 -11.35
CA LYS A 244 28.04 19.33 -10.51
C LYS A 244 26.55 19.68 -10.34
N PRO A 245 25.84 19.07 -9.40
CA PRO A 245 24.42 19.32 -9.21
C PRO A 245 24.16 20.73 -8.67
N SER A 246 23.11 21.37 -9.16
CA SER A 246 22.64 22.67 -8.67
C SER A 246 21.39 22.49 -7.83
N TRP A 247 21.46 22.86 -6.54
CA TRP A 247 20.28 22.81 -5.67
C TRP A 247 19.12 23.69 -6.18
N LYS A 248 19.46 24.85 -6.76
CA LYS A 248 18.46 25.73 -7.35
C LYS A 248 17.63 24.98 -8.41
N GLN A 249 18.30 24.34 -9.35
CA GLN A 249 17.62 23.54 -10.38
C GLN A 249 16.83 22.39 -9.80
N ILE A 250 17.43 21.57 -8.91
CA ILE A 250 16.78 20.42 -8.27
C ILE A 250 15.56 20.87 -7.46
N SER A 251 15.64 21.97 -6.72
CA SER A 251 14.54 22.49 -5.91
C SER A 251 13.39 23.04 -6.76
N GLU A 252 13.65 23.59 -7.93
CA GLU A 252 12.62 24.03 -8.88
C GLU A 252 11.86 22.83 -9.45
N ILE A 253 12.56 21.79 -9.89
CA ILE A 253 11.95 20.53 -10.36
C ILE A 253 11.10 19.89 -9.26
N LEU A 254 11.64 19.80 -8.03
CA LEU A 254 10.89 19.24 -6.88
C LEU A 254 9.63 20.04 -6.55
N LYS A 255 9.66 21.38 -6.67
CA LYS A 255 8.46 22.21 -6.46
C LYS A 255 7.37 21.91 -7.48
N ASP A 256 7.75 21.70 -8.74
CA ASP A 256 6.81 21.40 -9.82
C ASP A 256 6.23 19.97 -9.70
N MET A 257 7.02 19.03 -9.21
CA MET A 257 6.61 17.65 -8.97
C MET A 257 5.72 17.49 -7.73
N LYS A 258 5.79 18.41 -6.76
CA LYS A 258 5.07 18.30 -5.48
C LYS A 258 3.56 18.24 -5.67
N GLY A 259 2.95 17.14 -5.23
CA GLY A 259 1.50 16.90 -5.32
C GLY A 259 1.03 16.37 -6.68
N ARG A 260 1.92 16.23 -7.67
CA ARG A 260 1.62 15.65 -8.99
C ARG A 260 2.09 14.22 -9.11
N VAL A 261 3.23 13.90 -8.51
CA VAL A 261 3.88 12.59 -8.63
C VAL A 261 4.07 11.95 -7.24
N ASP A 262 3.90 10.64 -7.16
CA ASP A 262 4.17 9.89 -5.95
C ASP A 262 5.68 9.86 -5.66
N SER A 263 6.06 10.20 -4.42
CA SER A 263 7.45 10.31 -3.99
C SER A 263 8.22 8.99 -4.11
N GLU A 264 7.55 7.87 -3.90
CA GLU A 264 8.16 6.56 -3.99
C GLU A 264 8.40 6.15 -5.45
N THR A 265 7.52 6.52 -6.35
CA THR A 265 7.71 6.36 -7.81
C THR A 265 8.92 7.12 -8.29
N VAL A 266 9.10 8.38 -7.86
CA VAL A 266 10.27 9.19 -8.21
C VAL A 266 11.56 8.58 -7.65
N ARG A 267 11.54 8.14 -6.38
CA ARG A 267 12.69 7.49 -5.73
C ARG A 267 13.17 6.26 -6.51
N ARG A 268 12.23 5.39 -6.88
CA ARG A 268 12.53 4.19 -7.69
C ARG A 268 13.07 4.57 -9.05
N GLY A 269 12.53 5.63 -9.64
CA GLY A 269 13.02 6.19 -10.88
C GLY A 269 14.48 6.57 -10.82
N VAL A 270 14.88 7.28 -9.76
CA VAL A 270 16.27 7.64 -9.53
C VAL A 270 17.14 6.39 -9.38
N LEU A 271 16.73 5.39 -8.60
CA LEU A 271 17.49 4.14 -8.44
C LEU A 271 17.64 3.38 -9.76
N GLY A 272 16.57 3.22 -10.54
CA GLY A 272 16.62 2.57 -11.85
C GLY A 272 17.56 3.31 -12.82
N TYR A 273 17.46 4.64 -12.87
CA TYR A 273 18.34 5.48 -13.68
C TYR A 273 19.82 5.35 -13.25
N CYS A 274 20.09 5.41 -11.94
CA CYS A 274 21.45 5.21 -11.39
C CYS A 274 21.99 3.82 -11.70
N THR A 275 21.18 2.77 -11.56
CA THR A 275 21.55 1.38 -11.88
C THR A 275 22.00 1.26 -13.33
N SER A 276 21.26 1.87 -14.27
CA SER A 276 21.62 1.85 -15.70
C SER A 276 22.96 2.53 -15.98
N ILE A 277 23.32 3.56 -15.22
CA ILE A 277 24.62 4.23 -15.34
C ILE A 277 25.73 3.38 -14.70
N MET A 278 25.49 2.83 -13.51
CA MET A 278 26.46 2.01 -12.78
C MET A 278 26.87 0.76 -13.54
N LEU A 279 25.92 0.11 -14.22
CA LEU A 279 26.20 -1.06 -15.07
C LEU A 279 27.04 -0.74 -16.31
N LYS A 280 27.02 0.51 -16.76
CA LYS A 280 27.83 0.97 -17.90
C LYS A 280 29.19 1.52 -17.47
N ASN A 281 29.19 2.42 -16.51
CA ASN A 281 30.37 3.14 -16.05
C ASN A 281 30.25 3.36 -14.54
N GLY A 282 30.91 2.53 -13.72
CA GLY A 282 30.91 2.71 -12.25
C GLY A 282 31.37 4.11 -11.85
N SER A 283 30.70 4.71 -10.86
CA SER A 283 31.00 6.06 -10.38
C SER A 283 30.65 6.16 -8.89
N ASP A 284 31.63 6.59 -8.08
CA ASP A 284 31.43 6.82 -6.63
C ASP A 284 30.30 7.83 -6.35
N ARG A 285 30.14 8.80 -7.26
CA ARG A 285 29.06 9.76 -7.16
C ARG A 285 27.69 9.11 -7.32
N ILE A 286 27.53 8.25 -8.34
CA ILE A 286 26.27 7.54 -8.56
C ILE A 286 25.97 6.57 -7.40
N CYS A 287 27.02 5.92 -6.85
CA CYS A 287 26.89 5.09 -5.66
C CYS A 287 26.32 5.89 -4.49
N ARG A 288 26.84 7.08 -4.19
CA ARG A 288 26.30 7.97 -3.13
C ARG A 288 24.85 8.37 -3.39
N VAL A 289 24.49 8.68 -4.62
CA VAL A 289 23.10 8.95 -4.97
C VAL A 289 22.23 7.74 -4.66
N MET A 290 22.66 6.55 -5.06
CA MET A 290 21.91 5.32 -4.79
C MET A 290 21.76 5.05 -3.29
N GLU A 291 22.80 5.26 -2.49
CA GLU A 291 22.75 5.11 -1.02
C GLU A 291 21.70 6.01 -0.39
N GLU A 292 21.63 7.28 -0.76
CA GLU A 292 20.66 8.23 -0.20
C GLU A 292 19.23 7.93 -0.65
N PHE A 293 19.03 7.40 -1.86
CA PHE A 293 17.74 6.99 -2.37
C PHE A 293 17.37 5.53 -2.04
N ALA A 294 18.25 4.75 -1.39
CA ALA A 294 17.95 3.37 -0.98
C ALA A 294 16.83 3.29 0.08
N VAL A 295 16.74 4.31 0.95
CA VAL A 295 15.70 4.37 1.98
C VAL A 295 14.35 4.76 1.36
N ASN A 296 13.30 3.98 1.62
CA ASN A 296 11.98 4.29 1.12
C ASN A 296 11.37 5.58 1.71
N THR A 297 10.42 6.17 1.00
CA THR A 297 9.77 7.44 1.39
C THR A 297 8.37 7.24 1.97
N TYR A 298 7.97 6.01 2.32
CA TYR A 298 6.62 5.72 2.81
C TYR A 298 6.25 6.50 4.07
N ASP A 299 7.19 6.61 5.02
CA ASP A 299 6.96 7.33 6.29
C ASP A 299 7.21 8.84 6.18
N THR A 300 8.06 9.26 5.24
CA THR A 300 8.52 10.64 5.09
C THR A 300 7.89 11.36 3.91
N SER A 301 7.20 10.61 3.03
CA SER A 301 6.53 11.15 1.84
C SER A 301 7.49 12.02 0.99
N PHE A 302 7.00 13.13 0.45
CA PHE A 302 7.78 14.02 -0.39
C PHE A 302 8.97 14.70 0.35
N ALA A 303 8.90 14.83 1.68
CA ALA A 303 10.00 15.37 2.48
C ALA A 303 11.23 14.44 2.47
N GLY A 304 11.01 13.13 2.46
CA GLY A 304 12.09 12.14 2.32
C GLY A 304 12.81 12.27 0.99
N LEU A 305 12.07 12.46 -0.11
CA LEU A 305 12.63 12.68 -1.44
C LEU A 305 13.51 13.95 -1.49
N VAL A 306 13.02 15.06 -0.91
CA VAL A 306 13.78 16.33 -0.80
C VAL A 306 15.06 16.14 -0.01
N LEU A 307 15.00 15.40 1.11
CA LEU A 307 16.15 15.12 1.96
C LEU A 307 17.19 14.26 1.25
N ALA A 308 16.77 13.19 0.57
CA ALA A 308 17.64 12.32 -0.21
C ALA A 308 18.35 13.10 -1.33
N ALA A 309 17.62 13.93 -2.07
CA ALA A 309 18.18 14.80 -3.09
C ALA A 309 19.22 15.77 -2.53
N TRP A 310 18.97 16.40 -1.37
CA TRP A 310 19.92 17.30 -0.74
C TRP A 310 21.19 16.59 -0.26
N ARG A 311 21.05 15.42 0.37
CA ARG A 311 22.17 14.62 0.88
C ARG A 311 23.04 14.07 -0.23
N SER A 312 22.45 13.64 -1.33
CA SER A 312 23.18 13.13 -2.50
C SER A 312 24.07 14.17 -3.17
N MET A 313 23.92 15.46 -2.85
CA MET A 313 24.78 16.54 -3.39
C MET A 313 26.06 16.77 -2.58
N LYS A 314 26.12 16.29 -1.35
CA LYS A 314 27.30 16.40 -0.48
C LYS A 314 28.30 15.27 -0.79
#